data_57f4c0199a03e51a8850f123e532af19
#
_entry.id   57f4c0199a03e51a8850f123e532af19
#
_cell.length_a   1.000
_cell.length_b   1.000
_cell.length_c   1.000
_cell.angle_alpha   90.00
_cell.angle_beta   90.00
_cell.angle_gamma   90.00
#
_symmetry.space_group_name_H-M   'P 1'
#
loop_
_entity.id
_entity.type
_entity.pdbx_description
1 polymer ?
#
loop_
_entity_poly.entity_id
_entity_poly.type
_entity_poly.pdbx_seq_one_letter_code
_entity_poly.pdbx_strand_id
1 'polypeptide(L)'
;GYRHDVDPDYIPDEKYLVSGKEFKKLISNAKKLGAESLDYSTRKNNKYMATLPSGKKVHFGSTKYADYLTHKDKDRRDKFLAQATKIKNKQGELTYNNPELANFWSVHLLWPKK
;
A
#
# COMPACT_ATOMS: atom_id res chain seq x y z
N GLY A 1 1.31 -25.18 11.90
CA GLY A 1 2.45 -25.24 11.07
C GLY A 1 3.01 -23.89 10.73
N TYR A 2 4.08 -23.90 10.04
CA TYR A 2 4.74 -22.67 9.66
C TYR A 2 3.93 -21.87 8.65
N ARG A 3 3.82 -20.58 8.88
CA ARG A 3 3.07 -19.69 8.00
C ARG A 3 4.05 -19.00 7.06
N HIS A 4 3.94 -19.26 5.78
CA HIS A 4 4.87 -18.72 4.80
C HIS A 4 4.54 -17.30 4.38
N ASP A 5 3.30 -16.88 4.54
CA ASP A 5 2.83 -15.55 4.13
C ASP A 5 2.92 -14.52 5.27
N VAL A 6 3.25 -14.97 6.47
CA VAL A 6 3.40 -14.08 7.63
C VAL A 6 4.66 -14.49 8.40
N ASP A 7 5.61 -13.57 8.49
CA ASP A 7 6.86 -13.78 9.20
C ASP A 7 7.13 -12.53 10.04
N PRO A 8 7.08 -12.62 11.38
CA PRO A 8 7.28 -11.46 12.24
C PRO A 8 8.64 -10.80 12.08
N ASP A 9 9.63 -11.53 11.58
CA ASP A 9 10.97 -10.99 11.35
C ASP A 9 11.18 -10.56 9.90
N TYR A 10 10.16 -10.66 9.05
CA TYR A 10 10.29 -10.31 7.65
C TYR A 10 10.44 -8.80 7.46
N ILE A 11 11.43 -8.41 6.67
CA ILE A 11 11.64 -7.02 6.27
C ILE A 11 11.64 -6.98 4.75
N PRO A 12 10.78 -6.16 4.12
CA PRO A 12 10.76 -6.07 2.66
C PRO A 12 12.10 -5.61 2.09
N ASP A 13 12.35 -5.95 0.82
CA ASP A 13 13.58 -5.57 0.13
C ASP A 13 13.72 -4.05 0.12
N GLU A 14 14.82 -3.54 0.68
CA GLU A 14 15.05 -2.11 0.85
C GLU A 14 15.05 -1.33 -0.47
N LYS A 15 15.43 -1.95 -1.57
CA LYS A 15 15.48 -1.24 -2.85
C LYS A 15 14.10 -0.80 -3.34
N TYR A 16 13.03 -1.41 -2.83
CA TYR A 16 11.66 -1.06 -3.19
C TYR A 16 10.94 -0.31 -2.10
N LEU A 17 11.60 -0.04 -0.98
CA LEU A 17 11.03 0.74 0.10
C LEU A 17 11.41 2.21 -0.05
N VAL A 18 10.55 3.09 0.46
CA VAL A 18 10.89 4.50 0.52
C VAL A 18 11.91 4.74 1.62
N SER A 19 12.62 5.87 1.56
CA SER A 19 13.56 6.28 2.60
C SER A 19 12.81 6.52 3.91
N GLY A 20 13.55 6.59 5.02
CA GLY A 20 12.94 6.89 6.32
C GLY A 20 12.18 8.20 6.33
N LYS A 21 12.70 9.23 5.64
CA LYS A 21 12.06 10.52 5.52
C LYS A 21 10.71 10.41 4.78
N GLU A 22 10.70 9.67 3.67
CA GLU A 22 9.46 9.44 2.92
C GLU A 22 8.48 8.57 3.71
N PHE A 23 8.99 7.64 4.50
CA PHE A 23 8.13 6.79 5.33
C PHE A 23 7.36 7.62 6.36
N LYS A 24 8.01 8.61 6.96
CA LYS A 24 7.33 9.52 7.89
C LYS A 24 6.21 10.29 7.19
N LYS A 25 6.43 10.70 5.94
CA LYS A 25 5.38 11.36 5.15
C LYS A 25 4.23 10.39 4.86
N LEU A 26 4.54 9.14 4.58
CA LEU A 26 3.51 8.14 4.35
C LEU A 26 2.66 7.92 5.59
N ILE A 27 3.28 7.88 6.76
CA ILE A 27 2.54 7.74 8.02
C ILE A 27 1.57 8.91 8.19
N SER A 28 2.03 10.13 7.95
CA SER A 28 1.20 11.32 8.06
C SER A 28 0.04 11.27 7.07
N ASN A 29 0.32 10.90 5.82
CA ASN A 29 -0.71 10.81 4.79
C ASN A 29 -1.73 9.72 5.08
N ALA A 30 -1.26 8.58 5.60
CA ALA A 30 -2.16 7.50 5.98
C ALA A 30 -3.12 7.93 7.08
N LYS A 31 -2.63 8.68 8.06
CA LYS A 31 -3.48 9.19 9.14
C LYS A 31 -4.51 10.18 8.60
N LYS A 32 -4.15 11.00 7.63
CA LYS A 32 -5.09 11.92 6.98
C LYS A 32 -6.19 11.16 6.23
N LEU A 33 -5.87 9.98 5.74
CA LEU A 33 -6.84 9.13 5.03
C LEU A 33 -7.68 8.28 5.96
N GLY A 34 -7.42 8.34 7.27
CA GLY A 34 -8.23 7.63 8.25
C GLY A 34 -7.55 6.46 8.94
N ALA A 35 -6.31 6.16 8.62
CA ALA A 35 -5.59 5.10 9.31
C ALA A 35 -5.17 5.54 10.70
N GLU A 36 -5.16 4.58 11.63
CA GLU A 36 -4.66 4.83 12.96
C GLU A 36 -3.13 4.81 12.99
N SER A 37 -2.53 3.94 12.17
CA SER A 37 -1.08 3.84 12.07
C SER A 37 -0.68 3.22 10.74
N LEU A 38 0.62 3.34 10.40
CA LEU A 38 1.20 2.73 9.23
C LEU A 38 2.54 2.12 9.61
N ASP A 39 2.75 0.87 9.24
CA ASP A 39 3.97 0.13 9.54
C ASP A 39 4.42 -0.65 8.31
N TYR A 40 5.62 -1.25 8.39
CA TYR A 40 6.03 -2.21 7.38
C TYR A 40 5.17 -3.46 7.50
N SER A 41 4.83 -4.05 6.36
CA SER A 41 4.00 -5.23 6.35
C SER A 41 4.71 -6.43 6.95
N THR A 42 3.95 -7.26 7.66
CA THR A 42 4.42 -8.56 8.13
C THR A 42 4.18 -9.67 7.11
N ARG A 43 3.54 -9.34 5.98
CA ARG A 43 3.31 -10.31 4.91
C ARG A 43 4.42 -10.23 3.87
N LYS A 44 4.86 -11.41 3.43
CA LYS A 44 6.01 -11.56 2.56
C LYS A 44 5.93 -10.79 1.23
N ASN A 45 4.75 -10.67 0.66
CA ASN A 45 4.58 -10.06 -0.66
C ASN A 45 4.12 -8.61 -0.61
N ASN A 46 4.07 -8.02 0.57
CA ASN A 46 3.59 -6.64 0.73
C ASN A 46 4.65 -5.76 1.40
N LYS A 47 4.66 -4.48 1.05
CA LYS A 47 5.61 -3.52 1.62
C LYS A 47 5.12 -2.90 2.91
N TYR A 48 3.85 -2.50 2.95
CA TYR A 48 3.31 -1.69 4.05
C TYR A 48 2.01 -2.25 4.58
N MET A 49 1.65 -1.78 5.77
CA MET A 49 0.46 -2.23 6.47
C MET A 49 -0.18 -1.04 7.17
N ALA A 50 -1.44 -0.73 6.81
CA ALA A 50 -2.21 0.31 7.46
C ALA A 50 -3.12 -0.32 8.50
N THR A 51 -3.12 0.23 9.72
CA THR A 51 -4.03 -0.21 10.77
C THR A 51 -5.21 0.75 10.85
N LEU A 52 -6.41 0.25 10.66
CA LEU A 52 -7.64 1.04 10.71
C LEU A 52 -8.12 1.21 12.16
N PRO A 53 -8.94 2.23 12.45
CA PRO A 53 -9.48 2.42 13.81
C PRO A 53 -10.24 1.21 14.36
N SER A 54 -10.80 0.39 13.46
CA SER A 54 -11.48 -0.85 13.86
C SER A 54 -10.53 -1.95 14.30
N GLY A 55 -9.21 -1.74 14.10
CA GLY A 55 -8.20 -2.76 14.38
C GLY A 55 -7.84 -3.61 13.18
N LYS A 56 -8.56 -3.47 12.06
CA LYS A 56 -8.24 -4.21 10.85
C LYS A 56 -6.92 -3.73 10.27
N LYS A 57 -6.09 -4.67 9.82
CA LYS A 57 -4.83 -4.36 9.19
C LYS A 57 -4.91 -4.66 7.69
N VAL A 58 -4.56 -3.66 6.88
CA VAL A 58 -4.62 -3.78 5.43
C VAL A 58 -3.20 -3.77 4.89
N HIS A 59 -2.77 -4.89 4.30
CA HIS A 59 -1.45 -5.02 3.71
C HIS A 59 -1.50 -4.61 2.24
N PHE A 60 -0.57 -3.77 1.82
CA PHE A 60 -0.58 -3.23 0.47
C PHE A 60 0.84 -2.97 -0.06
N GLY A 61 0.93 -2.75 -1.37
CA GLY A 61 2.21 -2.51 -2.03
C GLY A 61 2.93 -3.82 -2.33
N SER A 62 3.24 -4.07 -3.62
CA SER A 62 3.94 -5.29 -4.01
C SER A 62 5.44 -5.16 -3.74
N THR A 63 6.06 -6.22 -3.21
CA THR A 63 7.50 -6.28 -3.06
C THR A 63 8.22 -6.66 -4.36
N LYS A 64 7.47 -6.98 -5.40
CA LYS A 64 8.05 -7.45 -6.67
C LYS A 64 8.50 -6.33 -7.60
N TYR A 65 8.00 -5.10 -7.39
CA TYR A 65 8.36 -3.96 -8.22
C TYR A 65 8.27 -2.66 -7.43
N ALA A 66 8.90 -1.62 -7.98
CA ALA A 66 8.88 -0.29 -7.38
C ALA A 66 7.52 0.38 -7.64
N ASP A 67 7.09 1.20 -6.69
CA ASP A 67 5.91 2.04 -6.86
C ASP A 67 6.33 3.45 -7.29
N TYR A 68 5.35 4.34 -7.51
CA TYR A 68 5.63 5.68 -7.99
C TYR A 68 6.53 6.49 -7.05
N LEU A 69 6.41 6.28 -5.76
CA LEU A 69 7.25 7.01 -4.79
C LEU A 69 8.74 6.68 -4.97
N THR A 70 9.04 5.52 -5.54
CA THR A 70 10.41 5.07 -5.75
C THR A 70 10.92 5.41 -7.14
N HIS A 71 10.16 5.07 -8.20
CA HIS A 71 10.63 5.26 -9.57
C HIS A 71 10.30 6.63 -10.16
N LYS A 72 9.27 7.30 -9.65
CA LYS A 72 8.86 8.64 -10.12
C LYS A 72 8.48 8.70 -11.59
N ASP A 73 8.10 7.58 -12.19
CA ASP A 73 7.73 7.49 -13.60
C ASP A 73 6.25 7.75 -13.77
N LYS A 74 5.92 8.92 -14.32
CA LYS A 74 4.53 9.35 -14.47
C LYS A 74 3.73 8.47 -15.44
N ASP A 75 4.38 7.94 -16.48
CA ASP A 75 3.70 7.07 -17.43
C ASP A 75 3.29 5.75 -16.77
N ARG A 76 4.20 5.18 -15.97
CA ARG A 76 3.89 3.96 -15.23
C ARG A 76 2.80 4.23 -14.20
N ARG A 77 2.85 5.38 -13.53
CA ARG A 77 1.83 5.77 -12.57
C ARG A 77 0.46 5.85 -13.25
N ASP A 78 0.40 6.53 -14.38
CA ASP A 78 -0.88 6.73 -15.07
C ASP A 78 -1.46 5.40 -15.56
N LYS A 79 -0.61 4.49 -16.04
CA LYS A 79 -1.06 3.16 -16.45
C LYS A 79 -1.59 2.37 -15.25
N PHE A 80 -0.87 2.43 -14.13
CA PHE A 80 -1.31 1.75 -12.91
C PHE A 80 -2.67 2.28 -12.45
N LEU A 81 -2.81 3.60 -12.40
CA LEU A 81 -4.06 4.22 -11.95
C LEU A 81 -5.22 3.90 -12.88
N ALA A 82 -4.96 3.87 -14.19
CA ALA A 82 -6.00 3.54 -15.15
C ALA A 82 -6.58 2.14 -14.92
N GLN A 83 -5.73 1.20 -14.52
CA GLN A 83 -6.18 -0.16 -14.21
C GLN A 83 -6.76 -0.25 -12.80
N ALA A 84 -6.06 0.30 -11.81
CA ALA A 84 -6.45 0.17 -10.42
C ALA A 84 -7.80 0.82 -10.11
N THR A 85 -8.10 1.95 -10.74
CA THR A 85 -9.35 2.65 -10.50
C THR A 85 -10.55 2.00 -11.20
N LYS A 86 -10.33 0.95 -12.00
CA LYS A 86 -11.40 0.19 -12.65
C LYS A 86 -11.74 -1.12 -11.95
N ILE A 87 -10.93 -1.53 -10.97
CA ILE A 87 -11.13 -2.81 -10.29
C ILE A 87 -12.37 -2.72 -9.40
N LYS A 88 -13.30 -3.67 -9.59
CA LYS A 88 -14.53 -3.73 -8.82
C LYS A 88 -14.57 -4.99 -7.96
N ASN A 89 -15.24 -4.90 -6.81
CA ASN A 89 -15.48 -6.06 -5.97
C ASN A 89 -16.72 -6.83 -6.47
N LYS A 90 -17.13 -7.86 -5.73
CA LYS A 90 -18.26 -8.69 -6.12
C LYS A 90 -19.58 -7.92 -6.19
N GLN A 91 -19.70 -6.84 -5.43
CA GLN A 91 -20.89 -6.00 -5.42
C GLN A 91 -20.87 -4.92 -6.52
N GLY A 92 -19.83 -4.89 -7.35
CA GLY A 92 -19.70 -3.89 -8.40
C GLY A 92 -19.16 -2.55 -7.94
N GLU A 93 -18.66 -2.46 -6.72
CA GLU A 93 -18.09 -1.23 -6.17
C GLU A 93 -16.61 -1.12 -6.51
N LEU A 94 -16.18 0.10 -6.81
CA LEU A 94 -14.77 0.36 -7.12
C LEU A 94 -13.91 0.20 -5.87
N THR A 95 -12.91 -0.68 -5.96
CA THR A 95 -12.09 -1.03 -4.80
C THR A 95 -11.17 0.08 -4.34
N TYR A 96 -10.76 0.99 -5.23
CA TYR A 96 -9.85 2.06 -4.83
C TYR A 96 -10.52 3.09 -3.89
N ASN A 97 -11.83 3.06 -3.76
CA ASN A 97 -12.57 3.95 -2.85
C ASN A 97 -12.85 3.32 -1.49
N ASN A 98 -12.46 2.05 -1.28
CA ASN A 98 -12.77 1.35 -0.03
C ASN A 98 -11.51 1.22 0.83
N PRO A 99 -11.41 1.96 1.97
CA PRO A 99 -10.21 1.92 2.81
C PRO A 99 -9.98 0.57 3.50
N GLU A 100 -10.92 -0.35 3.44
CA GLU A 100 -10.70 -1.70 3.96
C GLU A 100 -9.98 -2.60 2.96
N LEU A 101 -9.69 -2.11 1.76
CA LEU A 101 -9.04 -2.89 0.72
C LEU A 101 -7.67 -2.33 0.38
N ALA A 102 -6.75 -3.21 0.02
CA ALA A 102 -5.38 -2.83 -0.30
C ALA A 102 -5.31 -1.81 -1.45
N ASN A 103 -6.20 -1.90 -2.43
CA ASN A 103 -6.17 -1.02 -3.58
C ASN A 103 -6.33 0.45 -3.21
N PHE A 104 -7.17 0.76 -2.21
CA PHE A 104 -7.32 2.12 -1.72
C PHE A 104 -5.97 2.70 -1.27
N TRP A 105 -5.24 1.96 -0.44
CA TRP A 105 -3.98 2.43 0.11
C TRP A 105 -2.88 2.50 -0.93
N SER A 106 -2.85 1.54 -1.87
CA SER A 106 -1.89 1.58 -2.97
C SER A 106 -2.10 2.81 -3.84
N VAL A 107 -3.35 3.07 -4.26
CA VAL A 107 -3.65 4.19 -5.14
C VAL A 107 -3.36 5.53 -4.45
N HIS A 108 -3.80 5.68 -3.21
CA HIS A 108 -3.72 6.98 -2.55
C HIS A 108 -2.37 7.27 -1.90
N LEU A 109 -1.61 6.26 -1.52
CA LEU A 109 -0.31 6.45 -0.86
C LEU A 109 0.88 6.20 -1.76
N LEU A 110 0.87 5.12 -2.55
CA LEU A 110 2.04 4.70 -3.31
C LEU A 110 2.04 5.22 -4.75
N TRP A 111 0.88 5.53 -5.29
CA TRP A 111 0.74 6.02 -6.67
C TRP A 111 -0.06 7.32 -6.71
N PRO A 112 0.32 8.32 -5.90
CA PRO A 112 -0.45 9.57 -5.86
C PRO A 112 -0.35 10.33 -7.18
N LYS A 113 -1.45 10.99 -7.55
CA LYS A 113 -1.56 11.71 -8.83
C LYS A 113 -1.14 13.17 -8.70
N LYS A 114 -0.19 13.46 -7.88
CA LYS A 114 0.31 14.84 -7.73
C LYS A 114 1.73 14.96 -8.23
#